data_930cfc360eb0605cefc3575b05a6ffde
#
_entry.id   930cfc360eb0605cefc3575b05a6ffde
#
_cell.length_a   1.000
_cell.length_b   1.000
_cell.length_c   1.000
_cell.angle_alpha   90.00
_cell.angle_beta   90.00
_cell.angle_gamma   90.00
#
_symmetry.space_group_name_H-M   'P 1'
#
loop_
_entity.id
_entity.type
_entity.pdbx_description
1 polymer ?
#
loop_
_entity_poly.entity_id
_entity_poly.type
_entity_poly.pdbx_seq_one_letter_code
_entity_poly.pdbx_strand_id
1 'polypeptide(L)'
;MRVLILTWEYPPKRLGNVSDHISALAHELVKRKHEVEVVVLDDWRQGFEDVYGVHVHRVANTVKTHPMASVLTYAITASLPMEAEGANIVYFYRQQQKSIDVIHSHEWFTVYPAINLKHTFNIPFVLTFHSIEGHRCHDRFNPLSIAIKEIEDMGIWESSQVIANTEWLKNEVLKYYGGGHGGKINVVWPVGKDWIDDVVSVYHKVVK
;
A
#
# COMPACT_ATOMS: atom_id res chain seq x y z
N MET A 1 -3.80 8.50 -15.23
CA MET A 1 -2.72 8.50 -14.22
C MET A 1 -2.00 7.17 -14.27
N ARG A 2 -0.74 7.15 -13.83
CA ARG A 2 0.05 5.93 -13.56
C ARG A 2 0.11 5.73 -12.06
N VAL A 3 -0.42 4.61 -11.62
CA VAL A 3 -0.55 4.28 -10.21
C VAL A 3 0.39 3.12 -9.88
N LEU A 4 1.27 3.31 -8.90
CA LEU A 4 2.11 2.26 -8.35
C LEU A 4 1.48 1.76 -7.04
N ILE A 5 0.93 0.55 -7.05
CA ILE A 5 0.34 -0.10 -5.88
C ILE A 5 1.40 -0.94 -5.18
N LEU A 6 1.57 -0.75 -3.87
CA LEU A 6 2.41 -1.57 -3.02
C LEU A 6 1.54 -2.41 -2.10
N THR A 7 1.73 -3.73 -2.15
CA THR A 7 0.94 -4.67 -1.34
C THR A 7 1.74 -5.91 -0.94
N TRP A 8 1.36 -6.56 0.13
CA TRP A 8 1.99 -7.83 0.50
C TRP A 8 1.19 -9.06 0.05
N GLU A 9 0.01 -8.87 -0.51
CA GLU A 9 -0.79 -9.93 -1.13
C GLU A 9 -1.50 -9.46 -2.39
N TYR A 10 -1.50 -10.30 -3.40
CA TYR A 10 -2.21 -10.15 -4.67
C TYR A 10 -2.45 -11.55 -5.26
N PRO A 11 -3.57 -11.83 -5.94
CA PRO A 11 -3.83 -13.17 -6.43
C PRO A 11 -2.69 -13.75 -7.28
N PRO A 12 -2.38 -15.05 -7.15
CA PRO A 12 -3.07 -16.06 -6.35
C PRO A 12 -2.68 -16.11 -4.87
N LYS A 13 -1.72 -15.27 -4.40
CA LYS A 13 -1.36 -15.19 -2.99
C LYS A 13 -2.49 -14.48 -2.23
N ARG A 14 -3.11 -15.21 -1.32
CA ARG A 14 -4.19 -14.73 -0.45
C ARG A 14 -3.86 -15.06 0.99
N LEU A 15 -3.75 -14.04 1.84
CA LEU A 15 -3.62 -14.17 3.29
C LEU A 15 -4.92 -13.76 3.98
N GLY A 16 -5.75 -12.97 3.27
CA GLY A 16 -7.04 -12.48 3.72
C GLY A 16 -7.87 -11.93 2.56
N ASN A 17 -8.78 -11.01 2.87
CA ASN A 17 -9.65 -10.38 1.86
C ASN A 17 -8.98 -9.22 1.12
N VAL A 18 -7.81 -8.77 1.55
CA VAL A 18 -7.10 -7.62 0.99
C VAL A 18 -6.64 -7.91 -0.43
N SER A 19 -6.21 -9.14 -0.70
CA SER A 19 -5.80 -9.60 -2.04
C SER A 19 -6.90 -9.38 -3.10
N ASP A 20 -8.13 -9.79 -2.81
CA ASP A 20 -9.26 -9.65 -3.74
C ASP A 20 -9.67 -8.18 -3.90
N HIS A 21 -9.62 -7.40 -2.83
CA HIS A 21 -9.88 -5.97 -2.88
C HIS A 21 -8.87 -5.23 -3.77
N ILE A 22 -7.58 -5.50 -3.60
CA ILE A 22 -6.53 -4.84 -4.41
C ILE A 22 -6.61 -5.27 -5.87
N SER A 23 -6.91 -6.54 -6.13
CA SER A 23 -7.13 -7.02 -7.49
C SER A 23 -8.32 -6.31 -8.15
N ALA A 24 -9.43 -6.16 -7.44
CA ALA A 24 -10.59 -5.42 -7.93
C ALA A 24 -10.24 -3.94 -8.20
N LEU A 25 -9.55 -3.28 -7.27
CA LEU A 25 -9.07 -1.90 -7.42
C LEU A 25 -8.22 -1.76 -8.70
N ALA A 26 -7.20 -2.60 -8.85
CA ALA A 26 -6.27 -2.52 -9.97
C ALA A 26 -6.98 -2.69 -11.32
N HIS A 27 -7.84 -3.71 -11.46
CA HIS A 27 -8.59 -3.95 -12.69
C HIS A 27 -9.59 -2.83 -13.00
N GLU A 28 -10.26 -2.30 -12.00
CA GLU A 28 -11.20 -1.20 -12.20
C GLU A 28 -10.48 0.11 -12.58
N LEU A 29 -9.28 0.37 -12.06
CA LEU A 29 -8.43 1.48 -12.49
C LEU A 29 -8.02 1.32 -13.98
N VAL A 30 -7.62 0.11 -14.39
CA VAL A 30 -7.30 -0.17 -15.81
C VAL A 30 -8.51 0.04 -16.72
N LYS A 31 -9.70 -0.39 -16.33
CA LYS A 31 -10.94 -0.12 -17.08
C LYS A 31 -11.21 1.38 -17.25
N ARG A 32 -10.78 2.21 -16.29
CA ARG A 32 -10.88 3.67 -16.33
C ARG A 32 -9.68 4.34 -17.04
N LYS A 33 -8.88 3.57 -17.77
CA LYS A 33 -7.73 4.04 -18.56
C LYS A 33 -6.58 4.59 -17.72
N HIS A 34 -6.42 4.12 -16.50
CA HIS A 34 -5.19 4.30 -15.73
C HIS A 34 -4.19 3.19 -16.08
N GLU A 35 -2.90 3.51 -16.08
CA GLU A 35 -1.82 2.53 -16.12
C GLU A 35 -1.54 2.09 -14.67
N VAL A 36 -1.49 0.80 -14.41
CA VAL A 36 -1.39 0.26 -13.03
C VAL A 36 -0.24 -0.73 -12.93
N GLU A 37 0.69 -0.39 -12.06
CA GLU A 37 1.81 -1.23 -11.65
C GLU A 37 1.57 -1.72 -10.23
N VAL A 38 1.66 -3.02 -9.99
CA VAL A 38 1.50 -3.64 -8.67
C VAL A 38 2.81 -4.30 -8.28
N VAL A 39 3.44 -3.82 -7.21
CA VAL A 39 4.56 -4.53 -6.58
C VAL A 39 4.02 -5.31 -5.41
N VAL A 40 4.15 -6.62 -5.47
CA VAL A 40 3.66 -7.53 -4.44
C VAL A 40 4.77 -8.43 -3.91
N LEU A 41 4.81 -8.59 -2.59
CA LEU A 41 5.68 -9.57 -1.96
C LEU A 41 5.13 -10.98 -2.19
N ASP A 42 5.88 -11.81 -2.91
CA ASP A 42 5.53 -13.21 -3.13
C ASP A 42 6.80 -14.08 -3.13
N ASP A 43 6.99 -14.81 -2.03
CA ASP A 43 8.19 -15.63 -1.85
C ASP A 43 8.24 -16.88 -2.73
N TRP A 44 7.11 -17.25 -3.32
CA TRP A 44 6.94 -18.48 -4.08
C TRP A 44 6.90 -18.24 -5.59
N ARG A 45 6.40 -17.07 -6.00
CA ARG A 45 6.29 -16.65 -7.39
C ARG A 45 7.03 -15.34 -7.57
N GLN A 46 8.01 -15.31 -8.43
CA GLN A 46 8.79 -14.11 -8.72
C GLN A 46 8.71 -13.77 -10.19
N GLY A 47 8.84 -12.50 -10.51
CA GLY A 47 8.88 -12.01 -11.87
C GLY A 47 7.70 -11.09 -12.22
N PHE A 48 7.61 -10.81 -13.49
CA PHE A 48 6.61 -9.91 -14.08
C PHE A 48 5.51 -10.71 -14.78
N GLU A 49 4.28 -10.27 -14.66
CA GLU A 49 3.14 -10.76 -15.43
C GLU A 49 2.16 -9.62 -15.76
N ASP A 50 1.56 -9.67 -16.94
CA ASP A 50 0.41 -8.83 -17.29
C ASP A 50 -0.87 -9.62 -17.01
N VAL A 51 -1.69 -9.09 -16.10
CA VAL A 51 -2.96 -9.69 -15.72
C VAL A 51 -4.10 -8.77 -16.17
N TYR A 52 -4.56 -8.96 -17.39
CA TYR A 52 -5.63 -8.15 -18.01
C TYR A 52 -5.34 -6.65 -17.99
N GLY A 53 -4.10 -6.25 -18.29
CA GLY A 53 -3.65 -4.87 -18.32
C GLY A 53 -3.17 -4.31 -16.98
N VAL A 54 -3.17 -5.10 -15.92
CA VAL A 54 -2.48 -4.82 -14.67
C VAL A 54 -1.09 -5.44 -14.74
N HIS A 55 -0.06 -4.62 -14.60
CA HIS A 55 1.33 -5.06 -14.56
C HIS A 55 1.69 -5.48 -13.14
N VAL A 56 1.94 -6.76 -12.92
CA VAL A 56 2.20 -7.32 -11.58
C VAL A 56 3.67 -7.74 -11.48
N HIS A 57 4.38 -7.14 -10.55
CA HIS A 57 5.78 -7.40 -10.23
C HIS A 57 5.84 -8.14 -8.90
N ARG A 58 6.25 -9.39 -8.94
CA ARG A 58 6.36 -10.25 -7.75
C ARG A 58 7.80 -10.30 -7.28
N VAL A 59 8.03 -9.86 -6.06
CA VAL A 59 9.35 -9.85 -5.43
C VAL A 59 9.38 -10.75 -4.20
N ALA A 60 10.53 -11.37 -3.92
CA ALA A 60 10.70 -12.23 -2.77
C ALA A 60 11.52 -11.57 -1.67
N ASN A 61 11.22 -11.93 -0.42
CA ASN A 61 12.07 -11.56 0.71
C ASN A 61 13.31 -12.44 0.78
N THR A 62 14.47 -11.84 0.95
CA THR A 62 15.76 -12.55 1.07
C THR A 62 15.88 -13.37 2.36
N VAL A 63 15.13 -13.01 3.41
CA VAL A 63 15.18 -13.70 4.72
C VAL A 63 13.96 -14.58 5.00
N LYS A 64 13.19 -14.92 3.98
CA LYS A 64 11.93 -15.64 4.09
C LYS A 64 11.99 -16.96 4.87
N THR A 65 13.12 -17.62 4.86
CA THR A 65 13.31 -18.92 5.51
C THR A 65 14.18 -18.85 6.77
N HIS A 66 14.59 -17.64 7.18
CA HIS A 66 15.46 -17.51 8.34
C HIS A 66 14.70 -17.83 9.63
N PRO A 67 15.16 -18.79 10.47
CA PRO A 67 14.41 -19.26 11.64
C PRO A 67 14.24 -18.21 12.73
N MET A 68 15.05 -17.14 12.73
CA MET A 68 14.96 -16.03 13.68
C MET A 68 14.14 -14.85 13.15
N ALA A 69 13.59 -14.95 11.95
CA ALA A 69 12.81 -13.85 11.38
C ALA A 69 11.44 -13.75 12.06
N SER A 70 11.27 -12.72 12.88
CA SER A 70 9.95 -12.31 13.35
C SER A 70 9.14 -11.68 12.22
N VAL A 71 7.82 -11.51 12.42
CA VAL A 71 6.97 -10.78 11.47
C VAL A 71 7.51 -9.37 11.18
N LEU A 72 8.03 -8.69 12.19
CA LEU A 72 8.62 -7.36 12.01
C LEU A 72 9.91 -7.42 11.19
N THR A 73 10.82 -8.36 11.50
CA THR A 73 12.05 -8.56 10.72
C THR A 73 11.70 -8.88 9.26
N TYR A 74 10.71 -9.74 9.05
CA TYR A 74 10.24 -10.11 7.73
C TYR A 74 9.68 -8.89 6.97
N ALA A 75 8.87 -8.04 7.61
CA ALA A 75 8.32 -6.85 7.01
C ALA A 75 9.41 -5.83 6.62
N ILE A 76 10.34 -5.56 7.54
CA ILE A 76 11.43 -4.59 7.29
C ILE A 76 12.34 -5.08 6.15
N THR A 77 12.72 -6.34 6.14
CA THR A 77 13.59 -6.88 5.08
C THR A 77 12.87 -7.03 3.75
N ALA A 78 11.56 -7.25 3.73
CA ALA A 78 10.74 -7.28 2.52
C ALA A 78 10.59 -5.91 1.87
N SER A 79 10.74 -4.82 2.63
CA SER A 79 10.69 -3.47 2.07
C SER A 79 11.79 -3.21 1.05
N LEU A 80 12.98 -3.79 1.22
CA LEU A 80 14.11 -3.61 0.31
C LEU A 80 13.83 -4.08 -1.13
N PRO A 81 13.40 -5.34 -1.39
CA PRO A 81 13.06 -5.77 -2.74
C PRO A 81 11.82 -5.04 -3.30
N MET A 82 10.87 -4.65 -2.48
CA MET A 82 9.71 -3.88 -2.93
C MET A 82 10.11 -2.46 -3.35
N GLU A 83 10.98 -1.80 -2.59
CA GLU A 83 11.55 -0.49 -2.92
C GLU A 83 12.39 -0.56 -4.20
N ALA A 84 13.27 -1.56 -4.32
CA ALA A 84 14.12 -1.72 -5.49
C ALA A 84 13.29 -1.91 -6.76
N GLU A 85 12.24 -2.73 -6.72
CA GLU A 85 11.36 -2.94 -7.87
C GLU A 85 10.51 -1.68 -8.16
N GLY A 86 10.00 -1.01 -7.15
CA GLY A 86 9.32 0.28 -7.32
C GLY A 86 10.22 1.33 -7.98
N ALA A 87 11.49 1.39 -7.59
CA ALA A 87 12.48 2.26 -8.20
C ALA A 87 12.74 1.89 -9.67
N ASN A 88 12.89 0.60 -9.99
CA ASN A 88 13.04 0.12 -11.37
C ASN A 88 11.87 0.57 -12.26
N ILE A 89 10.64 0.45 -11.76
CA ILE A 89 9.42 0.90 -12.46
C ILE A 89 9.48 2.40 -12.71
N VAL A 90 9.82 3.21 -11.70
CA VAL A 90 9.94 4.66 -11.84
C VAL A 90 11.01 5.03 -12.89
N TYR A 91 12.18 4.38 -12.86
CA TYR A 91 13.23 4.60 -13.86
C TYR A 91 12.79 4.18 -15.26
N PHE A 92 12.10 3.06 -15.41
CA PHE A 92 11.57 2.61 -16.69
C PHE A 92 10.64 3.65 -17.34
N TYR A 93 9.73 4.23 -16.53
CA TYR A 93 8.85 5.29 -17.05
C TYR A 93 9.59 6.59 -17.33
N ARG A 94 10.56 6.99 -16.52
CA ARG A 94 11.37 8.19 -16.74
C ARG A 94 12.17 8.12 -18.04
N GLN A 95 12.69 6.95 -18.40
CA GLN A 95 13.37 6.74 -19.71
C GLN A 95 12.43 6.99 -20.90
N GLN A 96 11.13 6.82 -20.71
CA GLN A 96 10.10 7.10 -21.72
C GLN A 96 9.53 8.53 -21.60
N GLN A 97 10.13 9.40 -20.80
CA GLN A 97 9.64 10.75 -20.49
C GLN A 97 8.24 10.75 -19.86
N LYS A 98 7.94 9.71 -19.07
CA LYS A 98 6.71 9.54 -18.32
C LYS A 98 7.01 9.51 -16.81
N SER A 99 5.99 9.65 -15.98
CA SER A 99 6.12 9.61 -14.52
C SER A 99 5.09 8.65 -13.90
N ILE A 100 5.43 8.09 -12.76
CA ILE A 100 4.43 7.57 -11.83
C ILE A 100 3.80 8.77 -11.12
N ASP A 101 2.48 8.83 -11.10
CA ASP A 101 1.73 9.98 -10.58
C ASP A 101 1.45 9.85 -9.09
N VAL A 102 1.19 8.63 -8.61
CA VAL A 102 0.88 8.34 -7.21
C VAL A 102 1.31 6.93 -6.82
N ILE A 103 1.80 6.78 -5.59
CA ILE A 103 2.00 5.48 -4.94
C ILE A 103 0.79 5.21 -4.07
N HIS A 104 0.19 4.01 -4.18
CA HIS A 104 -0.88 3.56 -3.30
C HIS A 104 -0.38 2.39 -2.44
N SER A 105 -0.11 2.68 -1.19
CA SER A 105 0.39 1.75 -0.18
C SER A 105 -0.77 1.13 0.59
N HIS A 106 -0.75 -0.18 0.77
CA HIS A 106 -1.78 -0.90 1.52
C HIS A 106 -1.21 -1.53 2.78
N GLU A 107 -1.79 -1.17 3.93
CA GLU A 107 -1.42 -1.65 5.26
C GLU A 107 -0.02 -1.18 5.70
N TRP A 108 0.29 -1.39 6.98
CA TRP A 108 1.56 -1.02 7.61
C TRP A 108 2.79 -1.64 6.94
N PHE A 109 2.63 -2.82 6.36
CA PHE A 109 3.71 -3.60 5.78
C PHE A 109 4.41 -2.89 4.61
N THR A 110 3.69 -2.03 3.89
CA THR A 110 4.21 -1.32 2.71
C THR A 110 4.56 0.13 2.98
N VAL A 111 4.53 0.56 4.24
CA VAL A 111 4.81 1.94 4.64
C VAL A 111 6.27 2.31 4.34
N TYR A 112 7.24 1.49 4.75
CA TYR A 112 8.67 1.79 4.51
C TYR A 112 9.01 1.97 3.03
N PRO A 113 8.70 1.03 2.12
CA PRO A 113 9.00 1.22 0.70
C PRO A 113 8.24 2.42 0.11
N ALA A 114 7.02 2.72 0.56
CA ALA A 114 6.29 3.90 0.09
C ALA A 114 6.96 5.21 0.52
N ILE A 115 7.43 5.33 1.76
CA ILE A 115 8.16 6.50 2.27
C ILE A 115 9.45 6.70 1.48
N ASN A 116 10.24 5.64 1.29
CA ASN A 116 11.51 5.72 0.58
C ASN A 116 11.32 6.15 -0.87
N LEU A 117 10.36 5.55 -1.58
CA LEU A 117 10.02 5.94 -2.96
C LEU A 117 9.49 7.38 -3.04
N LYS A 118 8.65 7.81 -2.09
CA LYS A 118 8.17 9.19 -2.00
C LYS A 118 9.35 10.17 -1.94
N HIS A 119 10.26 9.96 -0.99
CA HIS A 119 11.38 10.90 -0.79
C HIS A 119 12.42 10.83 -1.90
N THR A 120 12.73 9.63 -2.43
CA THR A 120 13.69 9.45 -3.51
C THR A 120 13.23 10.06 -4.83
N PHE A 121 11.94 9.94 -5.14
CA PHE A 121 11.42 10.32 -6.45
C PHE A 121 10.48 11.51 -6.43
N ASN A 122 10.15 12.04 -5.26
CA ASN A 122 9.16 13.11 -5.05
C ASN A 122 7.77 12.75 -5.59
N ILE A 123 7.33 11.50 -5.35
CA ILE A 123 6.02 10.99 -5.76
C ILE A 123 5.12 10.96 -4.50
N PRO A 124 3.91 11.57 -4.53
CA PRO A 124 3.01 11.48 -3.39
C PRO A 124 2.53 10.06 -3.17
N PHE A 125 2.27 9.67 -1.90
CA PHE A 125 1.63 8.40 -1.64
C PHE A 125 0.34 8.53 -0.84
N VAL A 126 -0.60 7.65 -1.13
CA VAL A 126 -1.85 7.42 -0.42
C VAL A 126 -1.72 6.12 0.35
N LEU A 127 -2.14 6.10 1.61
CA LEU A 127 -2.12 4.91 2.45
C LEU A 127 -3.54 4.42 2.70
N THR A 128 -3.83 3.16 2.41
CA THR A 128 -5.10 2.53 2.78
C THR A 128 -4.91 1.57 3.96
N PHE A 129 -5.72 1.77 5.00
CA PHE A 129 -5.89 0.83 6.08
C PHE A 129 -7.15 -0.01 5.88
N HIS A 130 -6.99 -1.34 5.97
CA HIS A 130 -8.07 -2.32 6.08
C HIS A 130 -8.31 -2.70 7.54
N SER A 131 -7.29 -2.58 8.37
CA SER A 131 -7.29 -2.76 9.82
C SER A 131 -6.16 -1.95 10.45
N ILE A 132 -6.17 -1.84 11.78
CA ILE A 132 -5.07 -1.23 12.54
C ILE A 132 -4.61 -2.15 13.66
N GLU A 133 -3.37 -1.97 14.12
CA GLU A 133 -2.77 -2.87 15.12
C GLU A 133 -3.54 -2.88 16.43
N GLY A 134 -4.10 -1.76 16.88
CA GLY A 134 -4.95 -1.73 18.08
C GLY A 134 -6.07 -2.76 18.06
N HIS A 135 -6.68 -3.00 16.89
CA HIS A 135 -7.71 -4.03 16.73
C HIS A 135 -7.13 -5.43 16.62
N ARG A 136 -6.03 -5.61 15.89
CA ARG A 136 -5.38 -6.92 15.71
C ARG A 136 -4.85 -7.47 17.02
N CYS A 137 -4.33 -6.62 17.91
CA CYS A 137 -3.84 -7.02 19.23
C CYS A 137 -4.89 -6.93 20.33
N HIS A 138 -6.15 -6.56 20.02
CA HIS A 138 -7.24 -6.38 21.00
C HIS A 138 -6.84 -5.48 22.17
N ASP A 139 -6.21 -4.34 21.89
CA ASP A 139 -5.66 -3.39 22.88
C ASP A 139 -4.60 -3.98 23.84
N ARG A 140 -4.10 -5.18 23.55
CA ARG A 140 -3.06 -5.84 24.35
C ARG A 140 -1.69 -5.63 23.73
N PHE A 141 -1.20 -4.41 23.83
CA PHE A 141 0.07 -4.02 23.25
C PHE A 141 1.25 -4.75 23.90
N ASN A 142 2.02 -5.42 23.06
CA ASN A 142 3.32 -6.00 23.36
C ASN A 142 4.41 -5.29 22.53
N PRO A 143 5.70 -5.58 22.69
CA PRO A 143 6.76 -4.91 21.95
C PRO A 143 6.59 -4.96 20.42
N LEU A 144 6.07 -6.06 19.87
CA LEU A 144 5.80 -6.19 18.45
C LEU A 144 4.64 -5.28 18.02
N SER A 145 3.54 -5.31 18.75
CA SER A 145 2.37 -4.47 18.46
C SER A 145 2.69 -2.98 18.58
N ILE A 146 3.54 -2.59 19.54
CA ILE A 146 4.01 -1.20 19.68
C ILE A 146 4.80 -0.81 18.42
N ALA A 147 5.74 -1.64 17.97
CA ALA A 147 6.53 -1.35 16.78
C ALA A 147 5.67 -1.27 15.51
N ILE A 148 4.67 -2.15 15.36
CA ILE A 148 3.72 -2.06 14.24
C ILE A 148 2.90 -0.78 14.30
N LYS A 149 2.41 -0.40 15.49
CA LYS A 149 1.69 0.85 15.70
C LYS A 149 2.53 2.07 15.33
N GLU A 150 3.82 2.08 15.67
CA GLU A 150 4.74 3.16 15.28
C GLU A 150 4.90 3.25 13.75
N ILE A 151 4.94 2.11 13.06
CA ILE A 151 4.99 2.09 11.58
C ILE A 151 3.68 2.63 10.98
N GLU A 152 2.53 2.26 11.53
CA GLU A 152 1.23 2.79 11.11
C GLU A 152 1.17 4.32 11.31
N ASP A 153 1.60 4.82 12.46
CA ASP A 153 1.65 6.26 12.77
C ASP A 153 2.58 7.02 11.81
N MET A 154 3.77 6.47 11.57
CA MET A 154 4.71 7.01 10.56
C MET A 154 4.07 7.03 9.16
N GLY A 155 3.36 5.97 8.78
CA GLY A 155 2.64 5.91 7.51
C GLY A 155 1.56 6.98 7.40
N ILE A 156 0.80 7.20 8.47
CA ILE A 156 -0.18 8.29 8.52
C ILE A 156 0.53 9.64 8.37
N TRP A 157 1.59 9.87 9.11
CA TRP A 157 2.33 11.14 9.07
C TRP A 157 2.87 11.43 7.68
N GLU A 158 3.55 10.48 7.06
CA GLU A 158 4.23 10.63 5.78
C GLU A 158 3.29 10.58 4.56
N SER A 159 2.15 9.90 4.64
CA SER A 159 1.22 9.85 3.51
C SER A 159 0.63 11.21 3.18
N SER A 160 0.35 11.45 1.91
CA SER A 160 -0.33 12.67 1.46
C SER A 160 -1.83 12.63 1.78
N GLN A 161 -2.43 11.46 1.68
CA GLN A 161 -3.81 11.16 2.07
C GLN A 161 -3.89 9.74 2.64
N VAL A 162 -4.88 9.50 3.50
CA VAL A 162 -5.21 8.19 4.06
C VAL A 162 -6.61 7.79 3.60
N ILE A 163 -6.80 6.51 3.31
CA ILE A 163 -8.12 5.91 3.05
C ILE A 163 -8.43 4.93 4.18
N ALA A 164 -9.59 5.06 4.77
CA ALA A 164 -10.20 4.09 5.67
C ALA A 164 -11.46 3.50 5.01
N ASN A 165 -11.66 2.20 5.14
CA ASN A 165 -12.79 1.51 4.49
C ASN A 165 -14.15 1.89 5.06
N THR A 166 -14.21 2.44 6.27
CA THR A 166 -15.45 2.78 6.97
C THR A 166 -15.25 4.02 7.86
N GLU A 167 -16.34 4.73 8.16
CA GLU A 167 -16.33 5.79 9.17
C GLU A 167 -15.88 5.26 10.55
N TRP A 168 -16.26 4.03 10.88
CA TRP A 168 -15.80 3.39 12.11
C TRP A 168 -14.26 3.27 12.14
N LEU A 169 -13.64 2.74 11.07
CA LEU A 169 -12.19 2.60 10.99
C LEU A 169 -11.49 3.97 11.04
N LYS A 170 -12.03 4.98 10.35
CA LYS A 170 -11.52 6.36 10.44
C LYS A 170 -11.51 6.86 11.88
N ASN A 171 -12.61 6.67 12.61
CA ASN A 171 -12.71 7.11 14.00
C ASN A 171 -11.71 6.35 14.90
N GLU A 172 -11.50 5.07 14.65
CA GLU A 172 -10.49 4.30 15.38
C GLU A 172 -9.07 4.75 15.02
N VAL A 173 -8.77 5.06 13.75
CA VAL A 173 -7.47 5.66 13.37
C VAL A 173 -7.25 6.97 14.13
N LEU A 174 -8.24 7.85 14.19
CA LEU A 174 -8.15 9.11 14.93
C LEU A 174 -7.96 8.90 16.43
N LYS A 175 -8.60 7.89 17.00
CA LYS A 175 -8.46 7.53 18.42
C LYS A 175 -7.06 7.03 18.76
N TYR A 176 -6.46 6.16 17.92
CA TYR A 176 -5.17 5.53 18.20
C TYR A 176 -3.96 6.37 17.81
N TYR A 177 -4.09 7.25 16.79
CA TYR A 177 -2.99 8.02 16.20
C TYR A 177 -3.16 9.54 16.32
N GLY A 178 -4.24 9.98 16.97
CA GLY A 178 -4.48 11.39 17.25
C GLY A 178 -5.30 12.13 16.20
N GLY A 179 -6.11 13.09 16.69
CA GLY A 179 -7.09 13.82 15.89
C GLY A 179 -6.50 14.83 14.89
N GLY A 180 -5.20 15.13 14.95
CA GLY A 180 -4.56 16.10 14.05
C GLY A 180 -4.55 15.68 12.57
N HIS A 181 -4.82 14.43 12.28
CA HIS A 181 -4.83 13.87 10.92
C HIS A 181 -6.21 13.81 10.26
N GLY A 182 -7.27 14.25 10.93
CA GLY A 182 -8.66 14.13 10.44
C GLY A 182 -8.89 14.70 9.05
N GLY A 183 -8.23 15.78 8.70
CA GLY A 183 -8.36 16.43 7.40
C GLY A 183 -7.80 15.65 6.20
N LYS A 184 -6.96 14.64 6.43
CA LYS A 184 -6.40 13.81 5.36
C LYS A 184 -6.93 12.38 5.33
N ILE A 185 -7.82 11.99 6.25
CA ILE A 185 -8.43 10.66 6.26
C ILE A 185 -9.75 10.70 5.50
N ASN A 186 -9.79 9.99 4.39
CA ASN A 186 -10.94 9.83 3.53
C ASN A 186 -11.61 8.49 3.82
N VAL A 187 -12.93 8.47 3.81
CA VAL A 187 -13.67 7.20 3.89
C VAL A 187 -14.07 6.78 2.49
N VAL A 188 -13.65 5.58 2.09
CA VAL A 188 -14.03 4.98 0.83
C VAL A 188 -14.56 3.58 1.11
N TRP A 189 -15.88 3.43 1.00
CA TRP A 189 -16.54 2.15 1.20
C TRP A 189 -16.36 1.25 -0.04
N PRO A 190 -15.66 0.12 0.05
CA PRO A 190 -15.28 -0.67 -1.13
C PRO A 190 -16.43 -1.57 -1.63
N VAL A 191 -17.63 -1.01 -1.75
CA VAL A 191 -18.84 -1.70 -2.18
C VAL A 191 -19.62 -0.85 -3.18
N GLY A 192 -20.18 -1.50 -4.20
CA GLY A 192 -20.90 -0.80 -5.26
C GLY A 192 -20.05 -0.55 -6.49
N LYS A 193 -20.53 0.26 -7.43
CA LYS A 193 -19.82 0.55 -8.68
C LYS A 193 -18.92 1.78 -8.62
N ASP A 194 -19.17 2.69 -7.69
CA ASP A 194 -18.61 4.04 -7.70
C ASP A 194 -17.45 4.23 -6.73
N TRP A 195 -17.13 3.23 -5.88
CA TRP A 195 -16.05 3.36 -4.90
C TRP A 195 -14.66 3.62 -5.51
N ILE A 196 -14.45 3.18 -6.77
CA ILE A 196 -13.22 3.46 -7.49
C ILE A 196 -13.11 4.95 -7.82
N ASP A 197 -14.22 5.60 -8.15
CA ASP A 197 -14.24 7.02 -8.45
C ASP A 197 -13.93 7.85 -7.18
N ASP A 198 -14.35 7.35 -6.00
CA ASP A 198 -13.94 7.90 -4.72
C ASP A 198 -12.43 7.76 -4.49
N VAL A 199 -11.85 6.57 -4.78
CA VAL A 199 -10.38 6.39 -4.72
C VAL A 199 -9.67 7.34 -5.69
N VAL A 200 -10.12 7.43 -6.92
CA VAL A 200 -9.56 8.35 -7.95
C VAL A 200 -9.69 9.81 -7.50
N SER A 201 -10.79 10.18 -6.83
CA SER A 201 -10.94 11.50 -6.23
C SER A 201 -9.88 11.79 -5.16
N VAL A 202 -9.51 10.78 -4.35
CA VAL A 202 -8.41 10.92 -3.38
C VAL A 202 -7.06 11.10 -4.11
N TYR A 203 -6.81 10.40 -5.22
CA TYR A 203 -5.60 10.59 -6.01
C TYR A 203 -5.52 12.01 -6.57
N HIS A 204 -6.61 12.58 -7.07
CA HIS A 204 -6.63 13.95 -7.57
C HIS A 204 -6.33 15.03 -6.52
N LYS A 205 -6.47 14.72 -5.23
CA LYS A 205 -6.05 15.64 -4.15
C LYS A 205 -4.53 15.75 -4.01
N VAL A 206 -3.77 14.77 -4.51
CA VAL A 206 -2.33 14.67 -4.27
C VAL A 206 -1.49 14.78 -5.55
N VAL A 207 -2.07 14.46 -6.70
CA VAL A 207 -1.43 14.58 -8.01
C VAL A 207 -1.57 16.04 -8.49
N LYS A 208 -0.44 16.65 -8.87
CA LYS A 208 -0.36 18.04 -9.37
C LYS A 208 -0.42 18.09 -10.86
#